data_21e966e10db064a635c896c8bf242645
#
_entry.id   21e966e10db064a635c896c8bf242645
#
_cell.length_a   1.000
_cell.length_b   1.000
_cell.length_c   1.000
_cell.angle_alpha   90.00
_cell.angle_beta   90.00
_cell.angle_gamma   90.00
#
_symmetry.space_group_name_H-M   'P 1'
#
loop_
_entity.id
_entity.type
_entity.pdbx_description
1 polymer ?
#
loop_
_entity_poly.entity_id
_entity_poly.type
_entity_poly.pdbx_seq_one_letter_code
_entity_poly.pdbx_strand_id
1 'polypeptide(L)'
;MLRLAVLVSGGGTNLQAILDAIDEGTITNAEVSVVISNNAGAYALERAEIDAVCLSPKTFASREAFNEALLAKLQSYNVDLVVLAGCLVVIPQSIVDAYPNKIINIHPSLIPSFCGTGYYGLKVHEGVLSRGVKVTGATVHFVDGGTDTGPIILQKAVEVHEGDTPKALQQRVMEEAEWVIMPRAIDLIANGKVTVEDGHVKIKE
;
A
#
# COMPACT_ATOMS: atom_id res chain seq x y z
N MET A 1 -14.11 -13.31 7.63
CA MET A 1 -12.69 -13.09 7.28
C MET A 1 -12.63 -11.98 6.25
N LEU A 2 -11.82 -10.96 6.47
CA LEU A 2 -11.67 -9.80 5.57
C LEU A 2 -10.93 -10.23 4.29
N ARG A 3 -11.52 -9.97 3.13
CA ARG A 3 -10.96 -10.38 1.83
C ARG A 3 -10.13 -9.25 1.23
N LEU A 4 -8.83 -9.48 1.05
CA LEU A 4 -7.89 -8.48 0.55
C LEU A 4 -7.65 -8.64 -0.95
N ALA A 5 -7.63 -7.53 -1.68
CA ALA A 5 -6.91 -7.42 -2.94
C ALA A 5 -5.61 -6.66 -2.71
N VAL A 6 -4.47 -7.24 -3.08
CA VAL A 6 -3.17 -6.56 -2.98
C VAL A 6 -2.73 -6.11 -4.37
N LEU A 7 -2.64 -4.79 -4.55
CA LEU A 7 -2.23 -4.17 -5.81
C LEU A 7 -0.74 -3.83 -5.76
N VAL A 8 -0.02 -4.26 -6.80
CA VAL A 8 1.45 -4.18 -6.87
C VAL A 8 1.92 -3.71 -8.25
N SER A 9 3.15 -3.20 -8.36
CA SER A 9 3.76 -2.85 -9.65
C SER A 9 5.12 -3.53 -9.91
N GLY A 10 5.74 -4.09 -8.89
CA GLY A 10 7.13 -4.58 -8.96
C GLY A 10 7.39 -5.84 -8.14
N GLY A 11 8.44 -5.82 -7.33
CA GLY A 11 8.97 -6.99 -6.62
C GLY A 11 8.07 -7.61 -5.55
N GLY A 12 7.12 -6.84 -4.99
CA GLY A 12 6.12 -7.34 -4.03
C GLY A 12 6.69 -7.65 -2.64
N THR A 13 7.66 -6.89 -2.16
CA THR A 13 8.23 -7.10 -0.81
C THR A 13 7.21 -6.82 0.30
N ASN A 14 6.36 -5.80 0.15
CA ASN A 14 5.25 -5.55 1.06
C ASN A 14 4.16 -6.63 0.96
N LEU A 15 3.89 -7.18 -0.25
CA LEU A 15 3.02 -8.34 -0.41
C LEU A 15 3.57 -9.53 0.38
N GLN A 16 4.88 -9.82 0.26
CA GLN A 16 5.50 -10.91 1.01
C GLN A 16 5.33 -10.72 2.52
N ALA A 17 5.59 -9.53 3.03
CA ALA A 17 5.40 -9.23 4.46
C ALA A 17 3.94 -9.44 4.93
N ILE A 18 2.95 -9.17 4.07
CA ILE A 18 1.54 -9.45 4.36
C ILE A 18 1.28 -10.96 4.40
N LEU A 19 1.79 -11.72 3.44
CA LEU A 19 1.62 -13.17 3.37
C LEU A 19 2.26 -13.85 4.59
N ASP A 20 3.52 -13.51 4.89
CA ASP A 20 4.25 -14.03 6.04
C ASP A 20 3.48 -13.73 7.34
N ALA A 21 2.95 -12.51 7.50
CA ALA A 21 2.18 -12.12 8.68
C ALA A 21 0.83 -12.85 8.82
N ILE A 22 0.21 -13.27 7.72
CA ILE A 22 -0.99 -14.11 7.72
C ILE A 22 -0.59 -15.54 8.17
N ASP A 23 0.46 -16.10 7.59
CA ASP A 23 0.93 -17.47 7.88
C ASP A 23 1.41 -17.60 9.33
N GLU A 24 2.06 -16.56 9.86
CA GLU A 24 2.50 -16.49 11.25
C GLU A 24 1.38 -16.18 12.25
N GLY A 25 0.18 -15.83 11.77
CA GLY A 25 -0.96 -15.45 12.61
C GLY A 25 -0.84 -14.05 13.23
N THR A 26 0.06 -13.22 12.74
CA THR A 26 0.17 -11.80 13.14
C THR A 26 -0.99 -10.97 12.55
N ILE A 27 -1.40 -11.28 11.32
CA ILE A 27 -2.67 -10.81 10.75
C ILE A 27 -3.72 -11.86 11.03
N THR A 28 -4.76 -11.48 11.74
CA THR A 28 -5.92 -12.31 12.05
C THR A 28 -7.15 -11.86 11.27
N ASN A 29 -8.09 -12.77 11.04
CA ASN A 29 -9.36 -12.46 10.38
C ASN A 29 -9.26 -11.83 8.99
N ALA A 30 -8.14 -12.02 8.27
CA ALA A 30 -7.98 -11.57 6.89
C ALA A 30 -7.33 -12.65 6.02
N GLU A 31 -7.60 -12.60 4.72
CA GLU A 31 -7.00 -13.45 3.69
C GLU A 31 -6.74 -12.65 2.42
N VAL A 32 -5.66 -12.94 1.69
CA VAL A 32 -5.43 -12.39 0.37
C VAL A 32 -6.23 -13.21 -0.65
N SER A 33 -7.22 -12.59 -1.26
CA SER A 33 -8.10 -13.25 -2.25
C SER A 33 -7.56 -13.11 -3.67
N VAL A 34 -6.83 -12.03 -3.96
CA VAL A 34 -6.25 -11.78 -5.27
C VAL A 34 -5.06 -10.82 -5.17
N VAL A 35 -4.03 -11.09 -5.98
CA VAL A 35 -2.94 -10.16 -6.26
C VAL A 35 -3.14 -9.56 -7.65
N ILE A 36 -3.15 -8.24 -7.77
CA ILE A 36 -3.34 -7.55 -9.05
C ILE A 36 -2.09 -6.72 -9.36
N SER A 37 -1.48 -6.95 -10.52
CA SER A 37 -0.37 -6.12 -11.00
C SER A 37 -0.74 -5.40 -12.30
N ASN A 38 -0.27 -4.15 -12.43
CA ASN A 38 -0.31 -3.42 -13.70
C ASN A 38 0.84 -3.79 -14.65
N ASN A 39 1.75 -4.67 -14.24
CA ASN A 39 2.92 -5.11 -14.99
C ASN A 39 2.99 -6.63 -15.02
N ALA A 40 2.94 -7.22 -16.21
CA ALA A 40 3.00 -8.68 -16.40
C ALA A 40 4.32 -9.31 -15.93
N GLY A 41 5.42 -8.53 -15.94
CA GLY A 41 6.73 -8.97 -15.45
C GLY A 41 6.96 -8.70 -13.95
N ALA A 42 5.94 -8.35 -13.20
CA ALA A 42 6.08 -8.11 -11.78
C ALA A 42 6.32 -9.43 -11.02
N TYR A 43 7.46 -9.55 -10.35
CA TYR A 43 7.79 -10.73 -9.54
C TYR A 43 6.78 -10.99 -8.43
N ALA A 44 6.06 -9.97 -8.00
CA ALA A 44 4.95 -10.10 -7.05
C ALA A 44 3.88 -11.11 -7.49
N LEU A 45 3.66 -11.30 -8.80
CA LEU A 45 2.70 -12.27 -9.32
C LEU A 45 3.13 -13.73 -9.11
N GLU A 46 4.42 -13.96 -8.86
CA GLU A 46 5.00 -15.29 -8.64
C GLU A 46 5.13 -15.64 -7.15
N ARG A 47 4.95 -14.64 -6.24
CA ARG A 47 5.19 -14.82 -4.80
C ARG A 47 4.12 -15.65 -4.08
N ALA A 48 2.93 -15.68 -4.59
CA ALA A 48 1.80 -16.25 -3.87
C ALA A 48 1.21 -17.44 -4.62
N GLU A 49 0.91 -18.51 -3.91
CA GLU A 49 0.04 -19.61 -4.36
C GLU A 49 -1.44 -19.17 -4.34
N ILE A 50 -1.72 -17.94 -4.78
CA ILE A 50 -3.01 -17.27 -4.77
C ILE A 50 -3.29 -16.78 -6.18
N ASP A 51 -4.55 -16.53 -6.51
CA ASP A 51 -4.94 -15.95 -7.79
C ASP A 51 -4.19 -14.64 -8.05
N ALA A 52 -3.38 -14.63 -9.10
CA ALA A 52 -2.57 -13.51 -9.53
C ALA A 52 -2.98 -13.05 -10.93
N VAL A 53 -3.33 -11.78 -11.05
CA VAL A 53 -3.90 -11.21 -12.28
C VAL A 53 -3.09 -10.00 -12.74
N CYS A 54 -2.76 -9.96 -14.02
CA CYS A 54 -2.20 -8.76 -14.63
C CYS A 54 -3.32 -7.94 -15.28
N LEU A 55 -3.49 -6.70 -14.81
CA LEU A 55 -4.37 -5.68 -15.40
C LEU A 55 -3.53 -4.44 -15.72
N SER A 56 -3.02 -4.35 -16.95
CA SER A 56 -2.21 -3.22 -17.38
C SER A 56 -3.08 -2.14 -18.03
N PRO A 57 -3.00 -0.88 -17.60
CA PRO A 57 -3.72 0.22 -18.27
C PRO A 57 -3.41 0.33 -19.78
N LYS A 58 -2.24 -0.17 -20.20
CA LYS A 58 -1.78 -0.13 -21.60
C LYS A 58 -2.51 -1.11 -22.52
N THR A 59 -3.20 -2.11 -21.97
CA THR A 59 -3.92 -3.13 -22.75
C THR A 59 -5.38 -2.79 -23.00
N PHE A 60 -5.85 -1.66 -22.45
CA PHE A 60 -7.23 -1.20 -22.60
C PHE A 60 -7.32 -0.04 -23.61
N ALA A 61 -8.46 0.07 -24.26
CA ALA A 61 -8.73 1.11 -25.27
C ALA A 61 -8.78 2.53 -24.66
N SER A 62 -9.15 2.64 -23.39
CA SER A 62 -9.20 3.90 -22.66
C SER A 62 -8.92 3.69 -21.17
N ARG A 63 -8.69 4.79 -20.44
CA ARG A 63 -8.53 4.78 -18.99
C ARG A 63 -9.82 4.34 -18.30
N GLU A 64 -10.95 4.74 -18.81
CA GLU A 64 -12.28 4.36 -18.31
C GLU A 64 -12.48 2.86 -18.40
N ALA A 65 -12.16 2.24 -19.54
CA ALA A 65 -12.26 0.79 -19.72
C ALA A 65 -11.35 0.02 -18.74
N PHE A 66 -10.15 0.53 -18.48
CA PHE A 66 -9.29 -0.04 -17.44
C PHE A 66 -9.90 0.11 -16.04
N ASN A 67 -10.44 1.28 -15.70
CA ASN A 67 -11.06 1.54 -14.40
C ASN A 67 -12.25 0.62 -14.15
N GLU A 68 -13.11 0.43 -15.16
CA GLU A 68 -14.26 -0.50 -15.10
C GLU A 68 -13.80 -1.95 -14.92
N ALA A 69 -12.76 -2.36 -15.66
CA ALA A 69 -12.22 -3.72 -15.56
C ALA A 69 -11.59 -3.98 -14.17
N LEU A 70 -10.88 -2.99 -13.61
CA LEU A 70 -10.30 -3.09 -12.27
C LEU A 70 -11.41 -3.20 -11.22
N LEU A 71 -12.44 -2.35 -11.28
CA LEU A 71 -13.58 -2.41 -10.37
C LEU A 71 -14.31 -3.75 -10.45
N ALA A 72 -14.62 -4.21 -11.67
CA ALA A 72 -15.27 -5.50 -11.90
C ALA A 72 -14.42 -6.67 -11.35
N LYS A 73 -13.10 -6.59 -11.50
CA LYS A 73 -12.19 -7.59 -10.95
C LYS A 73 -12.21 -7.62 -9.43
N LEU A 74 -12.14 -6.48 -8.75
CA LEU A 74 -12.25 -6.38 -7.30
C LEU A 74 -13.58 -6.97 -6.79
N GLN A 75 -14.67 -6.64 -7.46
CA GLN A 75 -16.01 -7.14 -7.12
C GLN A 75 -16.13 -8.65 -7.33
N SER A 76 -15.53 -9.20 -8.40
CA SER A 76 -15.60 -10.65 -8.70
C SER A 76 -14.92 -11.52 -7.64
N TYR A 77 -13.98 -10.95 -6.87
CA TYR A 77 -13.33 -11.61 -5.72
C TYR A 77 -14.00 -11.27 -4.38
N ASN A 78 -15.12 -10.52 -4.39
CA ASN A 78 -15.77 -10.03 -3.17
C ASN A 78 -14.78 -9.35 -2.21
N VAL A 79 -13.96 -8.45 -2.75
CA VAL A 79 -12.93 -7.75 -1.99
C VAL A 79 -13.56 -6.79 -0.98
N ASP A 80 -13.10 -6.86 0.27
CA ASP A 80 -13.52 -5.98 1.35
C ASP A 80 -12.54 -4.82 1.56
N LEU A 81 -11.24 -5.06 1.36
CA LEU A 81 -10.16 -4.08 1.52
C LEU A 81 -9.17 -4.18 0.37
N VAL A 82 -8.89 -3.05 -0.26
CA VAL A 82 -7.85 -2.91 -1.28
C VAL A 82 -6.57 -2.40 -0.63
N VAL A 83 -5.46 -3.10 -0.85
CA VAL A 83 -4.15 -2.77 -0.29
C VAL A 83 -3.20 -2.37 -1.41
N LEU A 84 -2.73 -1.14 -1.42
CA LEU A 84 -1.72 -0.66 -2.36
C LEU A 84 -0.33 -0.92 -1.76
N ALA A 85 0.35 -1.94 -2.27
CA ALA A 85 1.64 -2.41 -1.78
C ALA A 85 2.74 -2.16 -2.82
N GLY A 86 3.11 -0.90 -3.00
CA GLY A 86 4.02 -0.48 -4.07
C GLY A 86 3.33 -0.45 -5.44
N CYS A 87 2.08 -0.01 -5.47
CA CYS A 87 1.29 0.20 -6.68
C CYS A 87 1.55 1.61 -7.23
N LEU A 88 2.03 1.70 -8.47
CA LEU A 88 2.33 2.98 -9.13
C LEU A 88 1.17 3.50 -9.99
N VAL A 89 0.06 2.77 -10.04
CA VAL A 89 -1.13 3.20 -10.76
C VAL A 89 -1.97 4.06 -9.84
N VAL A 90 -2.31 5.25 -10.31
CA VAL A 90 -3.25 6.12 -9.59
C VAL A 90 -4.64 5.47 -9.57
N ILE A 91 -5.19 5.28 -8.40
CA ILE A 91 -6.53 4.72 -8.19
C ILE A 91 -7.57 5.76 -8.65
N PRO A 92 -8.48 5.39 -9.56
CA PRO A 92 -9.49 6.33 -10.06
C PRO A 92 -10.56 6.61 -9.00
N GLN A 93 -11.17 7.79 -9.10
CA GLN A 93 -12.21 8.23 -8.17
C GLN A 93 -13.38 7.23 -8.08
N SER A 94 -13.75 6.61 -9.19
CA SER A 94 -14.82 5.59 -9.21
C SER A 94 -14.55 4.39 -8.30
N ILE A 95 -13.28 4.01 -8.12
CA ILE A 95 -12.90 2.94 -7.18
C ILE A 95 -12.88 3.47 -5.75
N VAL A 96 -12.38 4.70 -5.53
CA VAL A 96 -12.40 5.34 -4.22
C VAL A 96 -13.85 5.46 -3.71
N ASP A 97 -14.77 5.86 -4.58
CA ASP A 97 -16.20 5.98 -4.25
C ASP A 97 -16.87 4.62 -3.98
N ALA A 98 -16.43 3.56 -4.66
CA ALA A 98 -16.93 2.21 -4.45
C ALA A 98 -16.39 1.54 -3.16
N TYR A 99 -15.23 2.00 -2.68
CA TYR A 99 -14.52 1.46 -1.52
C TYR A 99 -14.21 2.56 -0.49
N PRO A 100 -15.20 3.31 0.03
CA PRO A 100 -14.96 4.42 0.97
C PRO A 100 -14.33 3.90 2.27
N ASN A 101 -13.16 4.44 2.64
CA ASN A 101 -12.34 3.99 3.77
C ASN A 101 -12.01 2.48 3.72
N LYS A 102 -11.87 1.93 2.51
CA LYS A 102 -11.53 0.52 2.27
C LYS A 102 -10.40 0.36 1.24
N ILE A 103 -9.62 1.40 1.04
CA ILE A 103 -8.38 1.36 0.27
C ILE A 103 -7.29 1.93 1.16
N ILE A 104 -6.21 1.18 1.37
CA ILE A 104 -5.06 1.64 2.13
C ILE A 104 -3.81 1.64 1.26
N ASN A 105 -2.88 2.54 1.56
CA ASN A 105 -1.60 2.65 0.87
C ASN A 105 -0.46 2.71 1.89
N ILE A 106 0.69 2.14 1.52
CA ILE A 106 1.96 2.34 2.21
C ILE A 106 2.81 3.34 1.43
N HIS A 107 3.21 4.43 2.09
CA HIS A 107 4.10 5.43 1.51
C HIS A 107 5.40 5.48 2.31
N PRO A 108 6.59 5.48 1.64
CA PRO A 108 7.89 5.34 2.31
C PRO A 108 8.42 6.65 2.88
N SER A 109 7.57 7.47 3.48
CA SER A 109 7.94 8.66 4.25
C SER A 109 6.97 8.92 5.41
N LEU A 110 7.31 9.85 6.28
CA LEU A 110 6.40 10.38 7.29
C LEU A 110 5.58 11.52 6.68
N ILE A 111 4.39 11.20 6.15
CA ILE A 111 3.47 12.18 5.59
C ILE A 111 3.18 13.27 6.65
N PRO A 112 3.19 14.58 6.29
CA PRO A 112 3.13 15.17 4.96
C PRO A 112 4.49 15.45 4.28
N SER A 113 5.61 14.95 4.80
CA SER A 113 6.93 15.15 4.21
C SER A 113 7.19 14.17 3.08
N PHE A 114 7.83 14.63 1.99
CA PHE A 114 8.27 13.80 0.84
C PHE A 114 7.16 12.87 0.28
N CYS A 115 5.97 13.41 0.11
CA CYS A 115 4.81 12.72 -0.44
C CYS A 115 4.16 13.53 -1.56
N GLY A 116 3.13 12.97 -2.20
CA GLY A 116 2.43 13.59 -3.31
C GLY A 116 3.11 13.38 -4.65
N THR A 117 2.70 14.16 -5.65
CA THR A 117 3.16 14.01 -7.03
C THR A 117 4.69 14.08 -7.14
N GLY A 118 5.29 13.06 -7.73
CA GLY A 118 6.74 12.98 -7.95
C GLY A 118 7.52 12.23 -6.88
N TYR A 119 6.94 12.00 -5.70
CA TYR A 119 7.57 11.23 -4.63
C TYR A 119 7.07 9.78 -4.63
N TYR A 120 7.87 8.86 -5.17
CA TYR A 120 7.62 7.43 -5.18
C TYR A 120 8.93 6.63 -5.27
N GLY A 121 8.95 5.43 -4.72
CA GLY A 121 10.12 4.54 -4.77
C GLY A 121 11.39 5.21 -4.28
N LEU A 122 12.49 5.07 -5.01
CA LEU A 122 13.79 5.66 -4.65
C LEU A 122 13.78 7.19 -4.57
N LYS A 123 12.91 7.88 -5.32
CA LYS A 123 12.83 9.35 -5.32
C LYS A 123 12.50 9.94 -3.95
N VAL A 124 11.76 9.21 -3.13
CA VAL A 124 11.49 9.61 -1.74
C VAL A 124 12.79 9.67 -0.95
N HIS A 125 13.57 8.62 -1.00
CA HIS A 125 14.84 8.50 -0.25
C HIS A 125 15.92 9.46 -0.78
N GLU A 126 15.97 9.68 -2.10
CA GLU A 126 16.80 10.72 -2.71
C GLU A 126 16.42 12.11 -2.18
N GLY A 127 15.12 12.40 -2.09
CA GLY A 127 14.61 13.65 -1.52
C GLY A 127 15.00 13.83 -0.05
N VAL A 128 14.82 12.78 0.76
CA VAL A 128 15.21 12.76 2.19
C VAL A 128 16.70 13.06 2.37
N LEU A 129 17.55 12.34 1.63
CA LEU A 129 19.01 12.51 1.73
C LEU A 129 19.48 13.88 1.23
N SER A 130 18.90 14.38 0.13
CA SER A 130 19.24 15.68 -0.44
C SER A 130 18.95 16.85 0.51
N ARG A 131 17.98 16.68 1.41
CA ARG A 131 17.61 17.70 2.42
C ARG A 131 18.38 17.55 3.74
N GLY A 132 19.19 16.51 3.89
CA GLY A 132 19.92 16.22 5.12
C GLY A 132 19.01 15.90 6.31
N VAL A 133 17.85 15.30 6.05
CA VAL A 133 16.87 14.88 7.06
C VAL A 133 17.49 13.82 7.96
N LYS A 134 17.22 13.87 9.25
CA LYS A 134 17.79 12.94 10.24
C LYS A 134 16.84 11.79 10.59
N VAL A 135 15.53 11.99 10.38
CA VAL A 135 14.50 11.00 10.66
C VAL A 135 13.53 10.96 9.48
N THR A 136 13.30 9.79 8.94
CA THR A 136 12.29 9.47 7.93
C THR A 136 11.39 8.35 8.43
N GLY A 137 10.75 7.58 7.59
CA GLY A 137 9.93 6.45 7.99
C GLY A 137 8.94 6.03 6.93
N ALA A 138 7.85 5.43 7.37
CA ALA A 138 6.73 5.05 6.50
C ALA A 138 5.39 5.43 7.12
N THR A 139 4.39 5.56 6.25
CA THR A 139 3.00 5.89 6.61
C THR A 139 2.04 4.92 5.93
N VAL A 140 1.14 4.31 6.70
CA VAL A 140 -0.07 3.66 6.16
C VAL A 140 -1.22 4.63 6.33
N HIS A 141 -1.94 4.89 5.24
CA HIS A 141 -3.08 5.80 5.24
C HIS A 141 -4.21 5.26 4.37
N PHE A 142 -5.42 5.73 4.61
CA PHE A 142 -6.52 5.51 3.68
C PHE A 142 -6.31 6.32 2.40
N VAL A 143 -6.77 5.80 1.28
CA VAL A 143 -6.72 6.50 -0.01
C VAL A 143 -8.03 7.26 -0.19
N ASP A 144 -7.90 8.54 -0.52
CA ASP A 144 -8.97 9.44 -0.91
C ASP A 144 -8.78 9.93 -2.37
N GLY A 145 -9.45 10.99 -2.77
CA GLY A 145 -9.33 11.56 -4.11
C GLY A 145 -8.01 12.29 -4.40
N GLY A 146 -7.17 12.50 -3.39
CA GLY A 146 -5.86 13.15 -3.53
C GLY A 146 -4.70 12.15 -3.61
N THR A 147 -3.49 12.69 -3.77
CA THR A 147 -2.27 11.87 -3.73
C THR A 147 -1.65 11.97 -2.33
N ASP A 148 -1.65 10.86 -1.60
CA ASP A 148 -1.12 10.74 -0.23
C ASP A 148 -1.77 11.71 0.78
N THR A 149 -3.06 12.03 0.60
CA THR A 149 -3.79 13.02 1.41
C THR A 149 -4.79 12.42 2.40
N GLY A 150 -5.10 11.15 2.26
CA GLY A 150 -6.12 10.49 3.09
C GLY A 150 -5.73 10.28 4.54
N PRO A 151 -6.70 9.91 5.40
CA PRO A 151 -6.49 9.76 6.84
C PRO A 151 -5.38 8.76 7.19
N ILE A 152 -4.45 9.18 8.03
CA ILE A 152 -3.30 8.38 8.46
C ILE A 152 -3.73 7.33 9.49
N ILE A 153 -3.35 6.07 9.24
CA ILE A 153 -3.63 4.95 10.14
C ILE A 153 -2.46 4.72 11.10
N LEU A 154 -1.27 4.49 10.55
CA LEU A 154 -0.05 4.26 11.31
C LEU A 154 1.14 4.95 10.67
N GLN A 155 2.07 5.38 11.51
CA GLN A 155 3.38 5.87 11.08
C GLN A 155 4.47 5.23 11.93
N LYS A 156 5.63 4.99 11.31
CA LYS A 156 6.83 4.52 12.03
C LYS A 156 8.05 5.27 11.54
N ALA A 157 8.77 5.87 12.49
CA ALA A 157 10.00 6.60 12.24
C ALA A 157 11.20 5.67 12.07
N VAL A 158 12.14 6.07 11.22
CA VAL A 158 13.40 5.40 10.92
C VAL A 158 14.51 6.44 10.88
N GLU A 159 15.64 6.15 11.49
CA GLU A 159 16.81 7.05 11.48
C GLU A 159 17.51 7.05 10.12
N VAL A 160 18.01 8.21 9.72
CA VAL A 160 18.88 8.40 8.56
C VAL A 160 20.33 8.45 9.06
N HIS A 161 21.14 7.51 8.56
CA HIS A 161 22.53 7.41 8.98
C HIS A 161 23.46 8.22 8.07
N GLU A 162 24.58 8.66 8.62
CA GLU A 162 25.62 9.32 7.82
C GLU A 162 26.18 8.34 6.77
N GLY A 163 26.27 8.82 5.52
CA GLY A 163 26.75 8.00 4.41
C GLY A 163 25.70 7.09 3.77
N ASP A 164 24.43 7.17 4.19
CA ASP A 164 23.37 6.41 3.54
C ASP A 164 23.29 6.71 2.05
N THR A 165 23.14 5.65 1.26
CA THR A 165 22.69 5.75 -0.12
C THR A 165 21.17 5.67 -0.18
N PRO A 166 20.51 6.15 -1.26
CA PRO A 166 19.05 6.01 -1.41
C PRO A 166 18.57 4.56 -1.28
N LYS A 167 19.35 3.59 -1.81
CA LYS A 167 19.04 2.16 -1.70
C LYS A 167 19.18 1.61 -0.29
N ALA A 168 20.23 2.01 0.43
CA ALA A 168 20.43 1.58 1.81
C ALA A 168 19.31 2.10 2.72
N LEU A 169 18.94 3.39 2.54
CA LEU A 169 17.85 3.98 3.29
C LEU A 169 16.49 3.34 2.92
N GLN A 170 16.24 3.09 1.63
CA GLN A 170 15.04 2.37 1.19
C GLN A 170 14.91 1.00 1.86
N GLN A 171 15.98 0.21 1.86
CA GLN A 171 15.99 -1.12 2.47
C GLN A 171 15.67 -1.03 3.97
N ARG A 172 16.30 -0.09 4.69
CA ARG A 172 16.04 0.12 6.11
C ARG A 172 14.59 0.55 6.38
N VAL A 173 14.04 1.47 5.58
CA VAL A 173 12.63 1.89 5.72
C VAL A 173 11.68 0.72 5.47
N MET A 174 11.95 -0.13 4.47
CA MET A 174 11.17 -1.34 4.23
C MET A 174 11.21 -2.28 5.45
N GLU A 175 12.41 -2.63 5.94
CA GLU A 175 12.60 -3.59 7.02
C GLU A 175 12.09 -3.07 8.37
N GLU A 176 12.41 -1.84 8.72
CA GLU A 176 12.09 -1.30 10.04
C GLU A 176 10.71 -0.67 10.14
N ALA A 177 10.11 -0.25 9.03
CA ALA A 177 8.83 0.44 9.05
C ALA A 177 7.75 -0.21 8.17
N GLU A 178 7.95 -0.31 6.85
CA GLU A 178 6.87 -0.74 5.95
C GLU A 178 6.34 -2.13 6.27
N TRP A 179 7.23 -3.12 6.39
CA TRP A 179 6.89 -4.52 6.68
C TRP A 179 6.37 -4.74 8.09
N VAL A 180 6.45 -3.72 8.93
CA VAL A 180 5.92 -3.75 10.31
C VAL A 180 4.53 -3.13 10.36
N ILE A 181 4.37 -1.90 9.81
CA ILE A 181 3.12 -1.16 10.01
C ILE A 181 2.03 -1.54 9.01
N MET A 182 2.37 -2.04 7.80
CA MET A 182 1.35 -2.49 6.86
C MET A 182 0.59 -3.73 7.36
N PRO A 183 1.25 -4.82 7.79
CA PRO A 183 0.56 -5.94 8.41
C PRO A 183 -0.26 -5.54 9.64
N ARG A 184 0.29 -4.69 10.50
CA ARG A 184 -0.42 -4.20 11.69
C ARG A 184 -1.67 -3.40 11.34
N ALA A 185 -1.63 -2.54 10.32
CA ALA A 185 -2.80 -1.77 9.89
C ALA A 185 -3.90 -2.70 9.35
N ILE A 186 -3.53 -3.72 8.57
CA ILE A 186 -4.46 -4.73 8.06
C ILE A 186 -5.11 -5.49 9.23
N ASP A 187 -4.33 -5.94 10.21
CA ASP A 187 -4.88 -6.65 11.37
C ASP A 187 -5.86 -5.79 12.16
N LEU A 188 -5.51 -4.53 12.41
CA LEU A 188 -6.40 -3.58 13.10
C LEU A 188 -7.73 -3.38 12.36
N ILE A 189 -7.69 -3.26 11.02
CA ILE A 189 -8.89 -3.11 10.20
C ILE A 189 -9.71 -4.41 10.21
N ALA A 190 -9.07 -5.56 10.03
CA ALA A 190 -9.73 -6.87 9.99
C ALA A 190 -10.46 -7.20 11.29
N ASN A 191 -9.99 -6.66 12.41
CA ASN A 191 -10.59 -6.83 13.73
C ASN A 191 -11.51 -5.68 14.14
N GLY A 192 -11.88 -4.78 13.20
CA GLY A 192 -12.83 -3.68 13.45
C GLY A 192 -12.33 -2.62 14.45
N LYS A 193 -11.01 -2.53 14.63
CA LYS A 193 -10.39 -1.60 15.58
C LYS A 193 -10.15 -0.20 15.00
N VAL A 194 -10.41 0.03 13.73
CA VAL A 194 -10.15 1.29 13.03
C VAL A 194 -11.45 1.95 12.64
N THR A 195 -11.62 3.22 13.03
CA THR A 195 -12.71 4.08 12.57
C THR A 195 -12.15 5.41 12.05
N VAL A 196 -12.88 6.05 11.15
CA VAL A 196 -12.54 7.38 10.64
C VAL A 196 -13.63 8.35 11.09
N GLU A 197 -13.26 9.39 11.83
CA GLU A 197 -14.15 10.42 12.33
C GLU A 197 -13.54 11.78 12.04
N ASP A 198 -14.29 12.66 11.39
CA ASP A 198 -13.84 14.01 11.02
C ASP A 198 -12.48 14.03 10.29
N GLY A 199 -12.25 13.06 9.39
CA GLY A 199 -11.01 12.96 8.63
C GLY A 199 -9.81 12.40 9.42
N HIS A 200 -10.02 11.95 10.66
CA HIS A 200 -8.97 11.38 11.52
C HIS A 200 -9.27 9.92 11.84
N VAL A 201 -8.22 9.12 11.84
CA VAL A 201 -8.31 7.71 12.27
C VAL A 201 -8.29 7.62 13.78
N LYS A 202 -9.22 6.82 14.33
CA LYS A 202 -9.21 6.40 15.73
C LYS A 202 -9.00 4.89 15.78
N ILE A 203 -8.08 4.47 16.64
CA ILE A 203 -7.78 3.06 16.89
C ILE A 203 -8.31 2.71 18.28
N LYS A 204 -9.16 1.68 18.33
CA LYS A 204 -9.65 1.12 19.60
C LYS A 204 -8.62 0.13 20.12
N GLU A 205 -8.32 0.20 21.39
CA GLU A 205 -7.45 -0.75 22.10
C GLU A 205 -8.06 -2.16 22.19
#